data_2d0a5fcab9549328dc4a93058332680e
#
_entry.id   2d0a5fcab9549328dc4a93058332680e
#
_cell.length_a   1.000
_cell.length_b   1.000
_cell.length_c   1.000
_cell.angle_alpha   90.00
_cell.angle_beta   90.00
_cell.angle_gamma   90.00
#
_symmetry.space_group_name_H-M   'P 1'
#
loop_
_entity.id
_entity.type
_entity.pdbx_description
1 polymer ?
#
loop_
_entity_poly.entity_id
_entity_poly.type
_entity_poly.pdbx_seq_one_letter_code
_entity_poly.pdbx_strand_id
1 'polypeptide(L)'
;LSSSECTIERGTIMAKKLSVQEIILTLQNYWSNQGCLLLQAYDTEKGAGTMSPYTFLRAIGPEPWNAAYVEPSRRPADGRYGENPNRLFQHHQFQVVMKPSPENIQELYLGSLEALGINPLEHDIRFVEDNWENPSLGCAGLGWEVWLDGMEVTQFTYFQQVGGLECHPVTSEITYGLERLASYIQEVESVYDLVWTGDVKYGDIFTQPEYEHSKYAFEESNAELLMQLFTDFEKEATVLMEKGLVHPAYDYVLKCSHAFNLMDARGIISATDRAGFLGRIRKMARTIAKTFVAEREALGFPLLKEK
;
A
#
# COMPACT_ATOMS: atom_id res chain seq x y z
N LEU A 1 -45.86 27.18 -45.96
CA LEU A 1 -45.01 27.62 -44.86
C LEU A 1 -45.12 26.65 -43.69
N SER A 2 -44.28 25.65 -43.63
CA SER A 2 -44.23 24.69 -42.54
C SER A 2 -42.98 25.01 -41.72
N SER A 3 -43.18 25.42 -40.48
CA SER A 3 -42.14 25.57 -39.47
C SER A 3 -41.76 24.19 -38.92
N SER A 4 -40.57 23.71 -39.27
CA SER A 4 -39.96 22.54 -38.64
C SER A 4 -39.37 22.98 -37.30
N GLU A 5 -40.02 22.59 -36.21
CA GLU A 5 -39.45 22.67 -34.86
C GLU A 5 -38.27 21.69 -34.74
N CYS A 6 -37.09 22.27 -34.56
CA CYS A 6 -35.90 21.53 -34.25
C CYS A 6 -35.90 21.21 -32.75
N THR A 7 -36.27 20.00 -32.35
CA THR A 7 -36.21 19.54 -30.98
C THR A 7 -34.73 19.19 -30.67
N ILE A 8 -34.05 20.06 -29.97
CA ILE A 8 -32.73 19.75 -29.40
C ILE A 8 -32.96 18.89 -28.19
N GLU A 9 -32.80 17.58 -28.34
CA GLU A 9 -32.63 16.68 -27.18
C GLU A 9 -31.35 17.05 -26.45
N ARG A 10 -31.50 17.64 -25.27
CA ARG A 10 -30.40 17.78 -24.31
C ARG A 10 -30.08 16.41 -23.80
N GLY A 11 -29.26 15.67 -24.53
CA GLY A 11 -28.59 14.49 -24.00
C GLY A 11 -27.70 14.95 -22.85
N THR A 12 -28.03 14.53 -21.63
CA THR A 12 -27.14 14.63 -20.48
C THR A 12 -25.93 13.80 -20.82
N ILE A 13 -24.83 14.43 -21.21
CA ILE A 13 -23.56 13.75 -21.37
C ILE A 13 -23.20 13.34 -19.95
N MET A 14 -23.48 12.06 -19.58
CA MET A 14 -22.94 11.50 -18.35
C MET A 14 -21.42 11.59 -18.43
N ALA A 15 -20.80 12.24 -17.47
CA ALA A 15 -19.35 12.31 -17.39
C ALA A 15 -18.80 10.87 -17.41
N LYS A 16 -17.86 10.60 -18.31
CA LYS A 16 -17.24 9.28 -18.44
C LYS A 16 -16.57 8.95 -17.11
N LYS A 17 -16.98 7.85 -16.47
CA LYS A 17 -16.35 7.33 -15.26
C LYS A 17 -14.93 6.85 -15.58
N LEU A 18 -13.96 7.20 -14.73
CA LEU A 18 -12.57 6.80 -14.92
C LEU A 18 -12.41 5.29 -14.76
N SER A 19 -11.68 4.66 -15.67
CA SER A 19 -11.20 3.28 -15.53
C SER A 19 -10.12 3.18 -14.46
N VAL A 20 -9.82 1.98 -13.96
CA VAL A 20 -8.74 1.77 -12.98
C VAL A 20 -7.41 2.32 -13.51
N GLN A 21 -7.12 2.08 -14.78
CA GLN A 21 -5.90 2.58 -15.44
C GLN A 21 -5.87 4.12 -15.48
N GLU A 22 -6.98 4.77 -15.80
CA GLU A 22 -7.07 6.22 -15.80
C GLU A 22 -6.94 6.81 -14.39
N ILE A 23 -7.46 6.15 -13.36
CA ILE A 23 -7.28 6.55 -11.96
C ILE A 23 -5.80 6.52 -11.58
N ILE A 24 -5.10 5.42 -11.89
CA ILE A 24 -3.67 5.27 -11.60
C ILE A 24 -2.86 6.38 -12.30
N LEU A 25 -3.08 6.60 -13.59
CA LEU A 25 -2.37 7.61 -14.36
C LEU A 25 -2.64 9.03 -13.83
N THR A 26 -3.89 9.31 -13.42
CA THR A 26 -4.25 10.61 -12.84
C THR A 26 -3.52 10.84 -11.52
N LEU A 27 -3.52 9.87 -10.62
CA LEU A 27 -2.80 9.97 -9.36
C LEU A 27 -1.28 10.10 -9.55
N GLN A 28 -0.71 9.35 -10.50
CA GLN A 28 0.71 9.46 -10.83
C GLN A 28 1.06 10.87 -11.33
N ASN A 29 0.28 11.41 -12.25
CA ASN A 29 0.48 12.77 -12.77
C ASN A 29 0.34 13.81 -11.66
N TYR A 30 -0.72 13.69 -10.85
CA TYR A 30 -0.97 14.61 -9.74
C TYR A 30 0.23 14.65 -8.77
N TRP A 31 0.63 13.50 -8.23
CA TRP A 31 1.70 13.44 -7.23
C TRP A 31 3.07 13.75 -7.81
N SER A 32 3.31 13.45 -9.08
CA SER A 32 4.51 13.90 -9.79
C SER A 32 4.61 15.43 -9.81
N ASN A 33 3.48 16.11 -10.07
CA ASN A 33 3.42 17.58 -10.06
C ASN A 33 3.59 18.16 -8.64
N GLN A 34 3.34 17.37 -7.58
CA GLN A 34 3.65 17.73 -6.20
C GLN A 34 5.10 17.41 -5.79
N GLY A 35 5.95 17.00 -6.73
CA GLY A 35 7.37 16.74 -6.51
C GLY A 35 7.69 15.31 -6.04
N CYS A 36 6.75 14.37 -6.13
CA CYS A 36 7.02 12.97 -5.84
C CYS A 36 7.76 12.29 -7.00
N LEU A 37 8.77 11.51 -6.65
CA LEU A 37 9.39 10.54 -7.55
C LEU A 37 8.40 9.44 -7.87
N LEU A 38 8.13 9.17 -9.15
CA LEU A 38 7.33 8.03 -9.55
C LEU A 38 8.21 6.78 -9.59
N LEU A 39 7.97 5.86 -8.67
CA LEU A 39 8.68 4.60 -8.57
C LEU A 39 7.77 3.45 -9.06
N GLN A 40 8.39 2.33 -9.39
CA GLN A 40 7.67 1.10 -9.72
C GLN A 40 7.43 0.29 -8.45
N ALA A 41 6.48 -0.67 -8.51
CA ALA A 41 6.29 -1.63 -7.45
C ALA A 41 7.60 -2.35 -7.11
N TYR A 42 7.83 -2.60 -5.83
CA TYR A 42 8.97 -3.41 -5.40
C TYR A 42 8.66 -4.91 -5.61
N ASP A 43 9.58 -5.63 -6.23
CA ASP A 43 9.39 -6.97 -6.80
C ASP A 43 9.41 -8.14 -5.79
N THR A 44 9.20 -7.87 -4.51
CA THR A 44 9.10 -8.88 -3.45
C THR A 44 7.72 -8.84 -2.82
N GLU A 45 7.14 -10.00 -2.49
CA GLU A 45 5.82 -10.10 -1.87
C GLU A 45 5.79 -9.36 -0.52
N LYS A 46 4.74 -8.60 -0.28
CA LYS A 46 4.50 -7.85 0.96
C LYS A 46 3.03 -7.60 1.21
N GLY A 47 2.65 -7.43 2.46
CA GLY A 47 1.25 -7.24 2.88
C GLY A 47 0.75 -5.80 2.86
N ALA A 48 1.63 -4.83 2.67
CA ALA A 48 1.28 -3.41 2.61
C ALA A 48 2.34 -2.59 1.90
N GLY A 49 1.94 -1.46 1.32
CA GLY A 49 2.85 -0.50 0.69
C GLY A 49 3.89 0.07 1.66
N THR A 50 3.54 0.22 2.94
CA THR A 50 4.46 0.61 4.02
C THR A 50 5.68 -0.30 4.14
N MET A 51 5.54 -1.58 3.78
CA MET A 51 6.63 -2.55 3.83
C MET A 51 7.62 -2.40 2.67
N SER A 52 7.28 -1.67 1.62
CA SER A 52 8.23 -1.38 0.55
C SER A 52 9.46 -0.65 1.09
N PRO A 53 10.69 -0.99 0.63
CA PRO A 53 11.89 -0.25 1.00
C PRO A 53 11.79 1.26 0.72
N TYR A 54 10.97 1.64 -0.25
CA TYR A 54 10.73 3.04 -0.61
C TYR A 54 9.94 3.82 0.44
N THR A 55 9.21 3.13 1.30
CA THR A 55 8.57 3.70 2.49
C THR A 55 9.36 3.35 3.74
N PHE A 56 9.52 2.08 4.07
CA PHE A 56 10.09 1.62 5.34
C PHE A 56 11.48 2.20 5.61
N LEU A 57 12.42 2.05 4.67
CA LEU A 57 13.78 2.56 4.85
C LEU A 57 13.85 4.08 4.69
N ARG A 58 13.02 4.66 3.85
CA ARG A 58 13.07 6.10 3.55
C ARG A 58 12.30 6.97 4.53
N ALA A 59 11.40 6.39 5.32
CA ALA A 59 10.71 7.10 6.40
C ALA A 59 11.62 7.47 7.57
N ILE A 60 12.73 6.75 7.75
CA ILE A 60 13.70 6.94 8.84
C ILE A 60 14.89 7.80 8.43
N GLY A 61 15.58 8.38 9.42
CA GLY A 61 16.70 9.28 9.19
C GLY A 61 16.27 10.66 8.70
N PRO A 62 17.24 11.61 8.61
CA PRO A 62 16.94 13.03 8.36
C PRO A 62 16.75 13.39 6.89
N GLU A 63 17.06 12.49 5.95
CA GLU A 63 17.04 12.80 4.52
C GLU A 63 15.63 13.03 3.99
N PRO A 64 15.42 14.08 3.16
CA PRO A 64 14.14 14.31 2.52
C PRO A 64 13.81 13.20 1.52
N TRP A 65 12.51 12.87 1.40
CA TRP A 65 12.06 11.85 0.47
C TRP A 65 10.60 12.06 0.09
N ASN A 66 10.32 12.19 -1.21
CA ASN A 66 8.97 12.24 -1.74
C ASN A 66 8.84 11.22 -2.84
N ALA A 67 7.93 10.26 -2.71
CA ALA A 67 7.73 9.20 -3.67
C ALA A 67 6.25 8.81 -3.79
N ALA A 68 5.86 8.34 -4.97
CA ALA A 68 4.55 7.76 -5.22
C ALA A 68 4.70 6.53 -6.13
N TYR A 69 3.95 5.45 -5.82
CA TYR A 69 4.00 4.20 -6.56
C TYR A 69 2.77 3.34 -6.31
N VAL A 70 2.45 2.46 -7.25
CA VAL A 70 1.44 1.41 -7.06
C VAL A 70 2.13 0.19 -6.45
N GLU A 71 1.60 -0.33 -5.34
CA GLU A 71 2.15 -1.49 -4.66
C GLU A 71 1.10 -2.59 -4.55
N PRO A 72 1.24 -3.70 -5.28
CA PRO A 72 0.43 -4.89 -5.04
C PRO A 72 0.69 -5.40 -3.63
N SER A 73 -0.37 -5.56 -2.84
CA SER A 73 -0.30 -5.99 -1.45
C SER A 73 -0.98 -7.33 -1.29
N ARG A 74 -0.22 -8.32 -0.83
CA ARG A 74 -0.70 -9.70 -0.66
C ARG A 74 -1.05 -9.98 0.79
N ARG A 75 -2.30 -10.37 1.02
CA ARG A 75 -2.83 -10.72 2.34
C ARG A 75 -3.47 -12.10 2.30
N PRO A 76 -2.69 -13.19 2.48
CA PRO A 76 -3.17 -14.56 2.33
C PRO A 76 -4.42 -14.88 3.15
N ALA A 77 -4.52 -14.37 4.39
CA ALA A 77 -5.68 -14.57 5.27
C ALA A 77 -6.98 -13.91 4.77
N ASP A 78 -6.87 -12.93 3.86
CA ASP A 78 -8.02 -12.22 3.28
C ASP A 78 -8.55 -12.86 1.99
N GLY A 79 -7.93 -13.92 1.49
CA GLY A 79 -8.41 -14.68 0.34
C GLY A 79 -9.84 -15.17 0.54
N ARG A 80 -10.65 -15.12 -0.51
CA ARG A 80 -12.06 -15.56 -0.53
C ARG A 80 -12.44 -16.25 -1.84
N TYR A 81 -11.45 -16.90 -2.47
CA TYR A 81 -11.62 -17.71 -3.70
C TYR A 81 -12.21 -16.93 -4.90
N GLY A 82 -12.09 -15.61 -4.89
CA GLY A 82 -12.72 -14.77 -5.93
C GLY A 82 -14.23 -14.62 -5.80
N GLU A 83 -14.82 -15.05 -4.70
CA GLU A 83 -16.27 -15.05 -4.48
C GLU A 83 -16.78 -13.84 -3.68
N ASN A 84 -15.92 -13.17 -2.95
CA ASN A 84 -16.30 -11.98 -2.17
C ASN A 84 -16.07 -10.70 -3.00
N PRO A 85 -17.05 -9.79 -3.07
CA PRO A 85 -16.97 -8.61 -3.92
C PRO A 85 -15.94 -7.57 -3.47
N ASN A 86 -15.48 -7.61 -2.20
CA ASN A 86 -14.68 -6.55 -1.60
C ASN A 86 -13.43 -7.03 -0.86
N ARG A 87 -13.30 -8.33 -0.58
CA ARG A 87 -12.19 -8.91 0.16
C ARG A 87 -11.33 -9.78 -0.74
N LEU A 88 -10.04 -9.43 -0.83
CA LEU A 88 -9.12 -9.96 -1.82
C LEU A 88 -7.84 -10.47 -1.15
N PHE A 89 -7.30 -11.56 -1.71
CA PHE A 89 -5.95 -12.02 -1.40
C PHE A 89 -4.91 -10.96 -1.75
N GLN A 90 -5.05 -10.33 -2.92
CA GLN A 90 -4.19 -9.26 -3.39
C GLN A 90 -5.02 -8.06 -3.81
N HIS A 91 -4.63 -6.88 -3.31
CA HIS A 91 -5.20 -5.61 -3.75
C HIS A 91 -4.07 -4.63 -4.09
N HIS A 92 -4.42 -3.56 -4.81
CA HIS A 92 -3.46 -2.54 -5.24
C HIS A 92 -3.59 -1.31 -4.34
N GLN A 93 -2.47 -0.91 -3.76
CA GLN A 93 -2.36 0.34 -3.01
C GLN A 93 -1.62 1.37 -3.84
N PHE A 94 -2.20 2.56 -4.02
CA PHE A 94 -1.44 3.70 -4.48
C PHE A 94 -0.83 4.37 -3.26
N GLN A 95 0.49 4.30 -3.17
CA GLN A 95 1.27 4.72 -2.02
C GLN A 95 1.94 6.05 -2.29
N VAL A 96 1.78 7.01 -1.37
CA VAL A 96 2.48 8.29 -1.39
C VAL A 96 3.21 8.46 -0.06
N VAL A 97 4.47 8.87 -0.13
CA VAL A 97 5.32 9.13 1.04
C VAL A 97 5.97 10.48 0.87
N MET A 98 5.83 11.35 1.88
CA MET A 98 6.46 12.68 1.88
C MET A 98 7.19 12.94 3.20
N LYS A 99 8.48 13.19 3.10
CA LYS A 99 9.36 13.52 4.23
C LYS A 99 10.26 14.74 3.91
N PRO A 100 10.23 15.80 4.69
CA PRO A 100 9.29 16.03 5.79
C PRO A 100 7.85 16.10 5.33
N SER A 101 6.91 15.78 6.22
CA SER A 101 5.49 15.96 5.96
C SER A 101 5.19 17.41 5.65
N PRO A 102 4.58 17.76 4.50
CA PRO A 102 4.13 19.13 4.23
C PRO A 102 3.04 19.55 5.22
N GLU A 103 3.04 20.84 5.60
CA GLU A 103 2.01 21.38 6.50
C GLU A 103 0.59 21.26 5.90
N ASN A 104 0.47 21.38 4.56
CA ASN A 104 -0.78 21.32 3.82
C ASN A 104 -1.06 19.94 3.19
N ILE A 105 -0.52 18.86 3.76
CA ILE A 105 -0.64 17.51 3.16
C ILE A 105 -2.09 17.03 3.00
N GLN A 106 -3.01 17.44 3.90
CA GLN A 106 -4.43 17.12 3.77
C GLN A 106 -5.07 17.84 2.58
N GLU A 107 -4.70 19.10 2.35
CA GLU A 107 -5.16 19.88 1.18
C GLU A 107 -4.63 19.27 -0.11
N LEU A 108 -3.36 18.82 -0.13
CA LEU A 108 -2.80 18.09 -1.26
C LEU A 108 -3.55 16.77 -1.52
N TYR A 109 -3.93 16.06 -0.48
CA TYR A 109 -4.76 14.86 -0.62
C TYR A 109 -6.13 15.19 -1.24
N LEU A 110 -6.83 16.18 -0.71
CA LEU A 110 -8.13 16.62 -1.26
C LEU A 110 -8.01 17.06 -2.72
N GLY A 111 -6.94 17.77 -3.08
CA GLY A 111 -6.64 18.14 -4.46
C GLY A 111 -6.44 16.92 -5.39
N SER A 112 -5.94 15.79 -4.85
CA SER A 112 -5.85 14.54 -5.62
C SER A 112 -7.23 13.94 -5.92
N LEU A 113 -8.20 14.09 -5.02
CA LEU A 113 -9.58 13.67 -5.25
C LEU A 113 -10.25 14.57 -6.32
N GLU A 114 -10.00 15.88 -6.27
CA GLU A 114 -10.47 16.82 -7.31
C GLU A 114 -9.91 16.44 -8.69
N ALA A 115 -8.62 16.05 -8.76
CA ALA A 115 -8.02 15.60 -10.00
C ALA A 115 -8.68 14.33 -10.57
N LEU A 116 -9.27 13.49 -9.71
CA LEU A 116 -10.09 12.33 -10.09
C LEU A 116 -11.54 12.69 -10.43
N GLY A 117 -11.92 13.98 -10.37
CA GLY A 117 -13.27 14.45 -10.64
C GLY A 117 -14.21 14.38 -9.43
N ILE A 118 -13.67 14.15 -8.23
CA ILE A 118 -14.44 14.14 -6.98
C ILE A 118 -14.31 15.52 -6.34
N ASN A 119 -15.39 16.32 -6.39
CA ASN A 119 -15.41 17.65 -5.76
C ASN A 119 -15.61 17.49 -4.23
N PRO A 120 -14.63 17.84 -3.38
CA PRO A 120 -14.77 17.68 -1.94
C PRO A 120 -15.93 18.48 -1.30
N LEU A 121 -16.44 19.49 -1.98
CA LEU A 121 -17.56 20.30 -1.49
C LEU A 121 -18.93 19.64 -1.74
N GLU A 122 -18.99 18.61 -2.57
CA GLU A 122 -20.22 17.90 -2.95
C GLU A 122 -20.36 16.54 -2.27
N HIS A 123 -19.34 16.12 -1.50
CA HIS A 123 -19.25 14.79 -0.89
C HIS A 123 -19.01 14.89 0.62
N ASP A 124 -19.48 13.87 1.37
CA ASP A 124 -19.17 13.73 2.79
C ASP A 124 -17.78 13.07 2.93
N ILE A 125 -16.75 13.88 3.15
CA ILE A 125 -15.38 13.41 3.38
C ILE A 125 -15.05 13.56 4.85
N ARG A 126 -14.75 12.44 5.50
CA ARG A 126 -14.41 12.39 6.93
C ARG A 126 -13.02 11.83 7.13
N PHE A 127 -12.23 12.53 7.95
CA PHE A 127 -10.98 12.06 8.48
C PHE A 127 -11.27 11.50 9.88
N VAL A 128 -11.31 10.18 10.01
CA VAL A 128 -11.61 9.49 11.26
C VAL A 128 -10.29 9.05 11.89
N GLU A 129 -10.04 9.50 13.12
CA GLU A 129 -8.79 9.17 13.82
C GLU A 129 -8.63 7.66 14.02
N ASP A 130 -7.44 7.17 13.70
CA ASP A 130 -7.03 5.79 13.85
C ASP A 130 -5.61 5.72 14.44
N ASN A 131 -5.43 4.89 15.47
CA ASN A 131 -4.11 4.57 16.01
C ASN A 131 -3.46 3.49 15.14
N TRP A 132 -2.83 3.94 14.07
CA TRP A 132 -2.24 3.04 13.09
C TRP A 132 -0.96 2.38 13.61
N GLU A 133 -0.90 1.06 13.45
CA GLU A 133 0.27 0.25 13.81
C GLU A 133 0.57 -0.84 12.77
N ASN A 134 1.85 -1.10 12.56
CA ASN A 134 2.34 -2.31 11.91
C ASN A 134 3.29 -3.04 12.86
N PRO A 135 2.79 -3.99 13.66
CA PRO A 135 3.57 -4.65 14.71
C PRO A 135 4.75 -5.47 14.18
N SER A 136 4.65 -6.04 12.98
CA SER A 136 5.73 -6.85 12.40
C SER A 136 6.95 -6.03 12.02
N LEU A 137 6.76 -4.77 11.65
CA LEU A 137 7.85 -3.85 11.32
C LEU A 137 8.22 -2.90 12.46
N GLY A 138 7.48 -2.88 13.57
CA GLY A 138 7.66 -1.90 14.64
C GLY A 138 7.37 -0.48 14.15
N CYS A 139 6.30 -0.32 13.37
CA CYS A 139 5.82 0.98 12.90
C CYS A 139 4.58 1.39 13.69
N ALA A 140 4.51 2.68 14.01
CA ALA A 140 3.35 3.30 14.65
C ALA A 140 3.23 4.77 14.22
N GLY A 141 2.01 5.27 14.17
CA GLY A 141 1.74 6.65 13.80
C GLY A 141 0.36 7.11 14.17
N LEU A 142 0.16 8.42 14.11
CA LEU A 142 -1.17 9.01 14.17
C LEU A 142 -1.81 8.85 12.78
N GLY A 143 -2.88 8.09 12.72
CA GLY A 143 -3.57 7.74 11.49
C GLY A 143 -4.93 8.41 11.35
N TRP A 144 -5.38 8.48 10.10
CA TRP A 144 -6.72 8.88 9.72
C TRP A 144 -7.24 7.89 8.66
N GLU A 145 -8.38 7.26 8.93
CA GLU A 145 -9.15 6.64 7.88
C GLU A 145 -9.91 7.73 7.13
N VAL A 146 -9.74 7.83 5.83
CA VAL A 146 -10.51 8.78 5.02
C VAL A 146 -11.72 8.07 4.44
N TRP A 147 -12.89 8.51 4.89
CA TRP A 147 -14.19 7.99 4.45
C TRP A 147 -14.82 8.96 3.45
N LEU A 148 -15.20 8.44 2.31
CA LEU A 148 -15.87 9.16 1.22
C LEU A 148 -17.28 8.61 1.07
N ASP A 149 -18.29 9.43 1.42
CA ASP A 149 -19.70 9.05 1.41
C ASP A 149 -19.99 7.71 2.12
N GLY A 150 -19.29 7.44 3.23
CA GLY A 150 -19.48 6.24 4.02
C GLY A 150 -18.62 5.03 3.60
N MET A 151 -17.72 5.19 2.64
CA MET A 151 -16.74 4.18 2.23
C MET A 151 -15.32 4.63 2.61
N GLU A 152 -14.60 3.83 3.37
CA GLU A 152 -13.16 4.05 3.61
C GLU A 152 -12.39 3.81 2.30
N VAL A 153 -11.74 4.85 1.77
CA VAL A 153 -11.00 4.79 0.50
C VAL A 153 -9.49 4.96 0.67
N THR A 154 -9.05 5.54 1.80
CA THR A 154 -7.65 5.89 2.01
C THR A 154 -7.28 5.78 3.49
N GLN A 155 -6.09 5.25 3.76
CA GLN A 155 -5.40 5.35 5.04
C GLN A 155 -4.36 6.47 4.95
N PHE A 156 -4.41 7.40 5.89
CA PHE A 156 -3.50 8.53 5.99
C PHE A 156 -2.75 8.46 7.31
N THR A 157 -1.41 8.49 7.31
CA THR A 157 -0.63 8.28 8.53
C THR A 157 0.52 9.27 8.64
N TYR A 158 0.70 9.85 9.83
CA TYR A 158 1.92 10.55 10.21
C TYR A 158 2.77 9.60 11.05
N PHE A 159 3.88 9.13 10.50
CA PHE A 159 4.77 8.21 11.20
C PHE A 159 5.45 8.87 12.39
N GLN A 160 5.26 8.29 13.56
CA GLN A 160 6.01 8.60 14.77
C GLN A 160 7.20 7.66 14.94
N GLN A 161 7.02 6.40 14.55
CA GLN A 161 8.01 5.36 14.68
C GLN A 161 7.99 4.43 13.45
N VAL A 162 9.16 4.07 12.92
CA VAL A 162 9.34 3.06 11.88
C VAL A 162 10.58 2.23 12.21
N GLY A 163 10.44 0.90 12.16
CA GLY A 163 11.51 0.00 12.56
C GLY A 163 11.95 0.16 14.02
N GLY A 164 11.07 0.65 14.88
CA GLY A 164 11.39 0.96 16.28
C GLY A 164 12.27 2.21 16.46
N LEU A 165 12.44 3.03 15.42
CA LEU A 165 13.14 4.32 15.45
C LEU A 165 12.15 5.45 15.31
N GLU A 166 12.34 6.52 16.08
CA GLU A 166 11.56 7.75 15.94
C GLU A 166 11.79 8.41 14.59
N CYS A 167 10.72 8.92 13.98
CA CYS A 167 10.78 9.61 12.69
C CYS A 167 11.00 11.11 12.88
N HIS A 168 12.22 11.57 12.61
CA HIS A 168 12.59 12.98 12.59
C HIS A 168 13.34 13.32 11.31
N PRO A 169 12.75 14.14 10.42
CA PRO A 169 11.42 14.76 10.50
C PRO A 169 10.29 13.75 10.34
N VAL A 170 9.07 14.15 10.73
CA VAL A 170 7.86 13.34 10.54
C VAL A 170 7.64 13.06 9.07
N THR A 171 7.32 11.82 8.77
CA THR A 171 6.97 11.35 7.42
C THR A 171 5.46 11.15 7.34
N SER A 172 4.81 11.68 6.31
CA SER A 172 3.43 11.34 6.00
C SER A 172 3.35 10.23 4.95
N GLU A 173 2.41 9.32 5.16
CA GLU A 173 2.05 8.25 4.24
C GLU A 173 0.59 8.39 3.87
N ILE A 174 0.29 8.30 2.58
CA ILE A 174 -1.08 8.25 2.06
C ILE A 174 -1.21 6.96 1.25
N THR A 175 -2.12 6.10 1.68
CA THR A 175 -2.35 4.80 1.05
C THR A 175 -3.77 4.74 0.51
N TYR A 176 -3.93 4.92 -0.79
CA TYR A 176 -5.22 4.76 -1.46
C TYR A 176 -5.50 3.27 -1.70
N GLY A 177 -6.67 2.80 -1.32
CA GLY A 177 -7.18 1.50 -1.77
C GLY A 177 -7.73 1.63 -3.19
N LEU A 178 -6.96 1.25 -4.20
CA LEU A 178 -7.33 1.50 -5.61
C LEU A 178 -8.65 0.84 -6.00
N GLU A 179 -8.90 -0.39 -5.54
CA GLU A 179 -10.15 -1.08 -5.84
C GLU A 179 -11.35 -0.39 -5.21
N ARG A 180 -11.24 0.07 -3.94
CA ARG A 180 -12.32 0.80 -3.26
C ARG A 180 -12.58 2.15 -3.90
N LEU A 181 -11.53 2.91 -4.19
CA LEU A 181 -11.63 4.19 -4.86
C LEU A 181 -12.24 4.05 -6.27
N ALA A 182 -11.81 3.04 -7.03
CA ALA A 182 -12.37 2.75 -8.34
C ALA A 182 -13.84 2.28 -8.26
N SER A 183 -14.20 1.46 -7.26
CA SER A 183 -15.59 1.03 -7.04
C SER A 183 -16.49 2.23 -6.75
N TYR A 184 -16.01 3.19 -5.95
CA TYR A 184 -16.71 4.44 -5.70
C TYR A 184 -16.91 5.24 -7.00
N ILE A 185 -15.84 5.49 -7.77
CA ILE A 185 -15.89 6.31 -9.00
C ILE A 185 -16.75 5.65 -10.07
N GLN A 186 -16.66 4.33 -10.22
CA GLN A 186 -17.41 3.58 -11.24
C GLN A 186 -18.82 3.18 -10.77
N GLU A 187 -19.16 3.39 -9.49
CA GLU A 187 -20.44 3.00 -8.88
C GLU A 187 -20.75 1.51 -9.09
N VAL A 188 -19.80 0.64 -8.78
CA VAL A 188 -19.96 -0.81 -8.82
C VAL A 188 -19.84 -1.40 -7.41
N GLU A 189 -20.63 -2.46 -7.15
CA GLU A 189 -20.64 -3.14 -5.85
C GLU A 189 -19.52 -4.19 -5.73
N SER A 190 -19.14 -4.79 -6.85
CA SER A 190 -18.11 -5.82 -6.90
C SER A 190 -16.86 -5.31 -7.61
N VAL A 191 -15.68 -5.51 -7.00
CA VAL A 191 -14.39 -5.19 -7.62
C VAL A 191 -14.18 -5.92 -8.95
N TYR A 192 -14.80 -7.09 -9.13
CA TYR A 192 -14.68 -7.88 -10.37
C TYR A 192 -15.41 -7.24 -11.56
N ASP A 193 -16.34 -6.31 -11.30
CA ASP A 193 -17.04 -5.52 -12.32
C ASP A 193 -16.34 -4.24 -12.72
N LEU A 194 -15.27 -3.86 -12.00
CA LEU A 194 -14.48 -2.68 -12.35
C LEU A 194 -13.94 -2.76 -13.77
N VAL A 195 -14.09 -1.69 -14.51
CA VAL A 195 -13.44 -1.53 -15.82
C VAL A 195 -11.98 -1.17 -15.58
N TRP A 196 -11.09 -2.08 -15.98
CA TRP A 196 -9.65 -1.83 -15.93
C TRP A 196 -9.21 -0.86 -17.02
N THR A 197 -9.57 -1.17 -18.27
CA THR A 197 -9.44 -0.28 -19.44
C THR A 197 -10.21 -0.87 -20.63
N GLY A 198 -10.81 -0.03 -21.45
CA GLY A 198 -11.60 -0.48 -22.59
C GLY A 198 -12.71 -1.43 -22.16
N ASP A 199 -12.75 -2.62 -22.75
CA ASP A 199 -13.72 -3.67 -22.41
C ASP A 199 -13.20 -4.69 -21.38
N VAL A 200 -11.96 -4.52 -20.88
CA VAL A 200 -11.33 -5.44 -19.93
C VAL A 200 -11.75 -5.07 -18.51
N LYS A 201 -12.33 -6.03 -17.81
CA LYS A 201 -12.71 -5.91 -16.41
C LYS A 201 -11.61 -6.43 -15.46
N TYR A 202 -11.64 -5.96 -14.22
CA TYR A 202 -10.81 -6.47 -13.12
C TYR A 202 -10.99 -7.99 -12.96
N GLY A 203 -12.22 -8.47 -13.04
CA GLY A 203 -12.55 -9.90 -12.94
C GLY A 203 -11.91 -10.76 -14.03
N ASP A 204 -11.75 -10.24 -15.24
CA ASP A 204 -11.10 -10.96 -16.34
C ASP A 204 -9.63 -11.27 -16.05
N ILE A 205 -8.99 -10.44 -15.22
CA ILE A 205 -7.57 -10.54 -14.88
C ILE A 205 -7.37 -11.30 -13.56
N PHE A 206 -8.17 -10.99 -12.54
CA PHE A 206 -7.84 -11.36 -11.16
C PHE A 206 -8.73 -12.44 -10.53
N THR A 207 -9.87 -12.82 -11.12
CA THR A 207 -10.76 -13.84 -10.52
C THR A 207 -10.04 -15.18 -10.36
N GLN A 208 -9.38 -15.67 -11.40
CA GLN A 208 -8.67 -16.94 -11.36
C GLN A 208 -7.46 -16.90 -10.40
N PRO A 209 -6.58 -15.90 -10.44
CA PRO A 209 -5.53 -15.73 -9.43
C PRO A 209 -6.05 -15.68 -7.99
N GLU A 210 -7.15 -14.98 -7.73
CA GLU A 210 -7.77 -14.94 -6.39
C GLU A 210 -8.21 -16.32 -5.91
N TYR A 211 -8.82 -17.10 -6.78
CA TYR A 211 -9.21 -18.48 -6.48
C TYR A 211 -7.99 -19.34 -6.16
N GLU A 212 -6.99 -19.34 -7.04
CA GLU A 212 -5.82 -20.21 -6.93
C GLU A 212 -4.96 -19.85 -5.71
N HIS A 213 -4.75 -18.57 -5.45
CA HIS A 213 -4.00 -18.13 -4.27
C HIS A 213 -4.73 -18.41 -2.96
N SER A 214 -6.06 -18.29 -2.93
CA SER A 214 -6.86 -18.66 -1.76
C SER A 214 -6.75 -20.16 -1.50
N LYS A 215 -6.90 -20.98 -2.53
CA LYS A 215 -6.77 -22.44 -2.44
C LYS A 215 -5.36 -22.83 -1.96
N TYR A 216 -4.32 -22.22 -2.53
CA TYR A 216 -2.94 -22.45 -2.09
C TYR A 216 -2.76 -22.07 -0.63
N ALA A 217 -3.18 -20.87 -0.22
CA ALA A 217 -2.96 -20.35 1.13
C ALA A 217 -3.69 -21.18 2.19
N PHE A 218 -4.93 -21.61 1.94
CA PHE A 218 -5.76 -22.27 2.94
C PHE A 218 -5.69 -23.80 2.90
N GLU A 219 -5.41 -24.39 1.74
CA GLU A 219 -5.57 -25.84 1.55
C GLU A 219 -4.29 -26.54 1.12
N GLU A 220 -3.58 -26.03 0.10
CA GLU A 220 -2.55 -26.79 -0.61
C GLU A 220 -1.13 -26.46 -0.20
N SER A 221 -0.88 -25.33 0.50
CA SER A 221 0.47 -24.95 0.90
C SER A 221 1.08 -25.99 1.83
N ASN A 222 2.34 -26.34 1.56
CA ASN A 222 3.08 -27.32 2.36
C ASN A 222 3.57 -26.68 3.65
N ALA A 223 3.03 -27.14 4.79
CA ALA A 223 3.32 -26.62 6.13
C ALA A 223 4.79 -26.73 6.51
N GLU A 224 5.42 -27.89 6.24
CA GLU A 224 6.81 -28.15 6.57
C GLU A 224 7.73 -27.25 5.74
N LEU A 225 7.43 -27.10 4.44
CA LEU A 225 8.17 -26.20 3.56
C LEU A 225 8.09 -24.75 4.02
N LEU A 226 6.91 -24.26 4.36
CA LEU A 226 6.74 -22.87 4.83
C LEU A 226 7.53 -22.60 6.11
N MET A 227 7.52 -23.52 7.05
CA MET A 227 8.30 -23.43 8.30
C MET A 227 9.81 -23.44 8.03
N GLN A 228 10.25 -24.30 7.12
CA GLN A 228 11.65 -24.37 6.70
C GLN A 228 12.10 -23.09 6.00
N LEU A 229 11.28 -22.59 5.05
CA LEU A 229 11.56 -21.34 4.33
C LEU A 229 11.70 -20.16 5.29
N PHE A 230 10.78 -20.01 6.25
CA PHE A 230 10.90 -18.95 7.26
C PHE A 230 12.24 -19.04 7.99
N THR A 231 12.62 -20.23 8.43
CA THR A 231 13.85 -20.46 9.18
C THR A 231 15.09 -20.14 8.33
N ASP A 232 15.11 -20.55 7.08
CA ASP A 232 16.25 -20.34 6.18
C ASP A 232 16.36 -18.87 5.76
N PHE A 233 15.23 -18.20 5.48
CA PHE A 233 15.21 -16.77 5.20
C PHE A 233 15.69 -15.92 6.40
N GLU A 234 15.30 -16.27 7.63
CA GLU A 234 15.78 -15.60 8.83
C GLU A 234 17.30 -15.77 9.04
N LYS A 235 17.83 -16.97 8.80
CA LYS A 235 19.28 -17.22 8.86
C LYS A 235 20.03 -16.36 7.84
N GLU A 236 19.54 -16.33 6.60
CA GLU A 236 20.18 -15.54 5.54
C GLU A 236 20.09 -14.04 5.85
N ALA A 237 18.93 -13.54 6.27
CA ALA A 237 18.81 -12.15 6.71
C ALA A 237 19.82 -11.79 7.80
N THR A 238 20.01 -12.68 8.77
CA THR A 238 20.97 -12.48 9.88
C THR A 238 22.40 -12.38 9.38
N VAL A 239 22.82 -13.30 8.51
CA VAL A 239 24.18 -13.31 7.92
C VAL A 239 24.42 -12.04 7.09
N LEU A 240 23.42 -11.60 6.33
CA LEU A 240 23.53 -10.39 5.51
C LEU A 240 23.61 -9.12 6.37
N MET A 241 22.86 -9.06 7.48
CA MET A 241 22.96 -7.95 8.45
C MET A 241 24.34 -7.87 9.11
N GLU A 242 24.93 -9.01 9.46
CA GLU A 242 26.30 -9.08 10.02
C GLU A 242 27.37 -8.57 9.03
N LYS A 243 27.08 -8.68 7.74
CA LYS A 243 27.94 -8.19 6.65
C LYS A 243 27.64 -6.73 6.24
N GLY A 244 26.67 -6.08 6.86
CA GLY A 244 26.25 -4.72 6.51
C GLY A 244 25.49 -4.64 5.18
N LEU A 245 24.94 -5.75 4.66
CA LEU A 245 24.21 -5.79 3.41
C LEU A 245 22.71 -5.56 3.65
N VAL A 246 22.35 -4.31 3.96
CA VAL A 246 21.01 -3.91 4.42
C VAL A 246 19.90 -4.25 3.45
N HIS A 247 20.05 -3.89 2.17
CA HIS A 247 18.98 -4.08 1.19
C HIS A 247 18.65 -5.56 0.94
N PRO A 248 19.60 -6.45 0.62
CA PRO A 248 19.29 -7.86 0.47
C PRO A 248 18.83 -8.50 1.80
N ALA A 249 19.32 -8.04 2.96
CA ALA A 249 18.82 -8.50 4.25
C ALA A 249 17.33 -8.16 4.42
N TYR A 250 16.92 -6.97 4.00
CA TYR A 250 15.52 -6.56 4.08
C TYR A 250 14.62 -7.38 3.14
N ASP A 251 15.10 -7.75 1.96
CA ASP A 251 14.37 -8.67 1.06
C ASP A 251 14.05 -10.00 1.77
N TYR A 252 14.99 -10.54 2.53
CA TYR A 252 14.74 -11.76 3.30
C TYR A 252 13.80 -11.53 4.49
N VAL A 253 13.77 -10.35 5.08
CA VAL A 253 12.74 -10.00 6.09
C VAL A 253 11.35 -9.96 5.48
N LEU A 254 11.20 -9.40 4.28
CA LEU A 254 9.94 -9.42 3.53
C LEU A 254 9.50 -10.85 3.21
N LYS A 255 10.43 -11.71 2.79
CA LYS A 255 10.17 -13.14 2.56
C LYS A 255 9.75 -13.86 3.85
N CYS A 256 10.39 -13.58 4.99
CA CYS A 256 9.95 -14.09 6.30
C CYS A 256 8.52 -13.66 6.61
N SER A 257 8.20 -12.39 6.39
CA SER A 257 6.85 -11.86 6.63
C SER A 257 5.81 -12.54 5.75
N HIS A 258 6.11 -12.75 4.47
CA HIS A 258 5.17 -13.44 3.56
C HIS A 258 5.00 -14.92 3.93
N ALA A 259 6.08 -15.64 4.24
CA ALA A 259 6.02 -17.02 4.72
C ALA A 259 5.18 -17.11 6.02
N PHE A 260 5.36 -16.19 6.95
CA PHE A 260 4.55 -16.09 8.16
C PHE A 260 3.07 -15.89 7.83
N ASN A 261 2.73 -14.98 6.92
CA ASN A 261 1.35 -14.72 6.52
C ASN A 261 0.69 -15.96 5.88
N LEU A 262 1.46 -16.75 5.11
CA LEU A 262 0.98 -18.02 4.56
C LEU A 262 0.78 -19.08 5.66
N MET A 263 1.69 -19.19 6.62
CA MET A 263 1.55 -20.10 7.77
C MET A 263 0.35 -19.75 8.63
N ASP A 264 0.10 -18.45 8.86
CA ASP A 264 -1.05 -17.94 9.61
C ASP A 264 -2.36 -18.26 8.89
N ALA A 265 -2.44 -17.98 7.58
CA ALA A 265 -3.59 -18.31 6.75
C ALA A 265 -3.86 -19.82 6.69
N ARG A 266 -2.81 -20.62 6.57
CA ARG A 266 -2.88 -22.10 6.56
C ARG A 266 -3.32 -22.68 7.92
N GLY A 267 -3.25 -21.89 9.00
CA GLY A 267 -3.62 -22.32 10.35
C GLY A 267 -2.64 -23.29 11.00
N ILE A 268 -1.37 -23.27 10.61
CA ILE A 268 -0.33 -24.18 11.12
C ILE A 268 0.45 -23.60 12.31
N ILE A 269 0.19 -22.37 12.70
CA ILE A 269 0.80 -21.73 13.86
C ILE A 269 -0.26 -21.40 14.92
N SER A 270 0.10 -21.66 16.19
CA SER A 270 -0.78 -21.31 17.31
C SER A 270 -0.79 -19.79 17.57
N ALA A 271 -1.78 -19.31 18.32
CA ALA A 271 -1.83 -17.91 18.74
C ALA A 271 -0.57 -17.48 19.52
N THR A 272 -0.01 -18.37 20.32
CA THR A 272 1.24 -18.12 21.06
C THR A 272 2.45 -18.05 20.14
N ASP A 273 2.55 -18.97 19.19
CA ASP A 273 3.66 -18.99 18.23
C ASP A 273 3.61 -17.78 17.31
N ARG A 274 2.41 -17.31 16.94
CA ARG A 274 2.19 -16.10 16.14
C ARG A 274 2.92 -14.90 16.73
N ALA A 275 2.78 -14.66 18.03
CA ALA A 275 3.50 -13.58 18.72
C ALA A 275 5.01 -13.74 18.63
N GLY A 276 5.52 -14.97 18.73
CA GLY A 276 6.93 -15.31 18.57
C GLY A 276 7.47 -14.97 17.18
N PHE A 277 6.78 -15.38 16.12
CA PHE A 277 7.17 -15.08 14.73
C PHE A 277 7.16 -13.57 14.44
N LEU A 278 6.13 -12.87 14.87
CA LEU A 278 6.06 -11.40 14.73
C LEU A 278 7.22 -10.72 15.48
N GLY A 279 7.58 -11.20 16.67
CA GLY A 279 8.72 -10.70 17.44
C GLY A 279 10.06 -10.87 16.72
N ARG A 280 10.25 -12.02 16.04
CA ARG A 280 11.45 -12.31 15.24
C ARG A 280 11.56 -11.38 14.04
N ILE A 281 10.47 -11.19 13.28
CA ILE A 281 10.42 -10.28 12.14
C ILE A 281 10.71 -8.84 12.60
N ARG A 282 10.06 -8.38 13.68
CA ARG A 282 10.28 -7.05 14.26
C ARG A 282 11.72 -6.82 14.68
N LYS A 283 12.36 -7.81 15.29
CA LYS A 283 13.78 -7.73 15.70
C LYS A 283 14.69 -7.54 14.49
N MET A 284 14.47 -8.29 13.41
CA MET A 284 15.24 -8.15 12.17
C MET A 284 15.00 -6.78 11.53
N ALA A 285 13.76 -6.35 11.41
CA ALA A 285 13.39 -5.04 10.85
C ALA A 285 14.05 -3.89 11.63
N ARG A 286 14.07 -3.98 12.97
CA ARG A 286 14.74 -2.97 13.82
C ARG A 286 16.25 -2.92 13.60
N THR A 287 16.89 -4.07 13.46
CA THR A 287 18.34 -4.14 13.20
C THR A 287 18.64 -3.50 11.84
N ILE A 288 17.88 -3.85 10.82
CA ILE A 288 18.00 -3.27 9.47
C ILE A 288 17.80 -1.75 9.50
N ALA A 289 16.75 -1.27 10.17
CA ALA A 289 16.48 0.17 10.28
C ALA A 289 17.67 0.94 10.89
N LYS A 290 18.24 0.43 11.99
CA LYS A 290 19.42 1.02 12.62
C LYS A 290 20.65 1.02 11.72
N THR A 291 20.92 -0.11 11.07
CA THR A 291 22.08 -0.24 10.18
C THR A 291 21.94 0.67 8.97
N PHE A 292 20.74 0.74 8.38
CA PHE A 292 20.46 1.65 7.26
C PHE A 292 20.75 3.11 7.62
N VAL A 293 20.25 3.60 8.76
CA VAL A 293 20.50 4.98 9.19
C VAL A 293 22.00 5.23 9.41
N ALA A 294 22.71 4.29 10.05
CA ALA A 294 24.15 4.39 10.28
C ALA A 294 24.95 4.43 8.97
N GLU A 295 24.56 3.62 7.97
CA GLU A 295 25.18 3.66 6.64
C GLU A 295 24.92 4.99 5.92
N ARG A 296 23.70 5.52 6.01
CA ARG A 296 23.38 6.84 5.44
C ARG A 296 24.16 7.95 6.11
N GLU A 297 24.35 7.88 7.43
CA GLU A 297 25.17 8.81 8.20
C GLU A 297 26.64 8.73 7.79
N ALA A 298 27.19 7.54 7.65
CA ALA A 298 28.56 7.33 7.18
C ALA A 298 28.81 7.89 5.78
N LEU A 299 27.77 7.94 4.93
CA LEU A 299 27.80 8.58 3.60
C LEU A 299 27.56 10.10 3.66
N GLY A 300 27.35 10.69 4.84
CA GLY A 300 27.04 12.11 5.02
C GLY A 300 25.62 12.48 4.59
N PHE A 301 24.67 11.56 4.64
CA PHE A 301 23.27 11.76 4.22
C PHE A 301 23.15 12.42 2.83
N PRO A 302 23.45 11.71 1.74
CA PRO A 302 23.61 12.28 0.39
C PRO A 302 22.41 13.06 -0.16
N LEU A 303 21.20 12.84 0.39
CA LEU A 303 20.00 13.58 -0.02
C LEU A 303 19.77 14.87 0.81
N LEU A 304 20.52 15.07 1.91
CA LEU A 304 20.56 16.37 2.57
C LEU A 304 21.39 17.29 1.72
N LYS A 305 20.75 18.19 0.98
CA LYS A 305 21.45 19.27 0.30
C LYS A 305 21.80 20.33 1.35
N GLU A 306 23.07 20.71 1.41
CA GLU A 306 23.46 21.92 2.13
C GLU A 306 22.66 23.10 1.56
N LYS A 307 22.03 23.88 2.46
CA LYS A 307 21.27 25.07 2.08
C LYS A 307 22.22 26.22 1.76
#